data_910eb9f3111cc3cdc6a820545e503ef0
#
_entry.id   910eb9f3111cc3cdc6a820545e503ef0
#
_cell.length_a   1.000
_cell.length_b   1.000
_cell.length_c   1.000
_cell.angle_alpha   90.00
_cell.angle_beta   90.00
_cell.angle_gamma   90.00
#
_symmetry.space_group_name_H-M   'P 1'
#
loop_
_entity.id
_entity.type
_entity.pdbx_description
1 polymer ?
#
loop_
_entity_poly.entity_id
_entity_poly.type
_entity_poly.pdbx_seq_one_letter_code
_entity_poly.pdbx_strand_id
1 'polypeptide(L)'
;LELSFKQASNERERVALNFSGLLLDRRLDLRLVAYAIDNSEVYVPHDRFEIYMEPFVDHNGHLNTQPLIRVPGDIITVTPGSAVRVHVVFNSRDVKPGDYETKIVIKPLYDYKIPNRDIHVNMKVWNFTLPETRDWPMDCFFWGPNRLNNDEAAMLRLMHSRHINWGWTE
;
A
#
# COMPACT_ATOMS: atom_id res chain seq x y z
N LEU A 1 -10.79 14.06 4.25
CA LEU A 1 -10.67 12.60 4.31
C LEU A 1 -9.57 12.25 5.29
N GLU A 2 -9.74 11.15 6.02
CA GLU A 2 -8.82 10.70 7.05
C GLU A 2 -8.49 9.22 6.87
N LEU A 3 -7.22 8.87 7.08
CA LEU A 3 -6.75 7.49 7.15
C LEU A 3 -6.16 7.25 8.53
N SER A 4 -6.31 6.04 9.05
CA SER A 4 -5.75 5.63 10.33
C SER A 4 -5.00 4.31 10.17
N PHE A 5 -3.77 4.26 10.67
CA PHE A 5 -2.94 3.07 10.75
C PHE A 5 -2.63 2.76 12.22
N LYS A 6 -2.76 1.49 12.61
CA LYS A 6 -2.46 1.03 13.97
C LYS A 6 -1.70 -0.27 13.89
N GLN A 7 -0.40 -0.21 14.07
CA GLN A 7 0.47 -1.36 13.80
C GLN A 7 1.63 -1.47 14.78
N ALA A 8 2.19 -2.67 14.88
CA ALA A 8 3.42 -2.92 15.61
C ALA A 8 4.63 -2.31 14.88
N SER A 9 5.77 -2.21 15.55
CA SER A 9 7.03 -1.99 14.85
C SER A 9 7.33 -3.18 13.93
N ASN A 10 7.97 -2.90 12.79
CA ASN A 10 8.30 -3.89 11.76
C ASN A 10 7.06 -4.55 11.09
N GLU A 11 5.97 -3.82 10.96
CA GLU A 11 4.74 -4.26 10.32
C GLU A 11 4.44 -3.42 9.07
N ARG A 12 3.56 -3.94 8.22
CA ARG A 12 3.03 -3.24 7.04
C ARG A 12 1.51 -3.33 7.05
N GLU A 13 0.88 -2.23 7.33
CA GLU A 13 -0.58 -2.12 7.28
C GLU A 13 -1.02 -1.38 6.01
N ARG A 14 -2.21 -1.70 5.53
CA ARG A 14 -2.77 -1.08 4.32
C ARG A 14 -4.18 -0.57 4.56
N VAL A 15 -4.48 0.55 3.92
CA VAL A 15 -5.82 1.13 3.84
C VAL A 15 -6.18 1.36 2.37
N ALA A 16 -7.40 1.01 1.99
CA ALA A 16 -7.88 1.17 0.63
C ALA A 16 -8.58 2.52 0.42
N LEU A 17 -8.29 3.15 -0.72
CA LEU A 17 -8.97 4.34 -1.24
C LEU A 17 -9.65 3.97 -2.56
N ASN A 18 -10.89 4.40 -2.75
CA ASN A 18 -11.59 4.22 -4.01
C ASN A 18 -11.74 5.58 -4.71
N PHE A 19 -11.29 5.63 -5.95
CA PHE A 19 -11.46 6.78 -6.83
C PHE A 19 -12.51 6.45 -7.88
N SER A 20 -13.56 7.27 -7.95
CA SER A 20 -14.66 7.08 -8.90
C SER A 20 -14.57 8.11 -10.01
N GLY A 21 -14.58 7.65 -11.24
CA GLY A 21 -14.67 8.47 -12.46
C GLY A 21 -16.06 8.65 -13.02
N LEU A 22 -17.12 8.27 -12.27
CA LEU A 22 -18.50 8.33 -12.78
C LEU A 22 -18.94 9.71 -13.25
N LEU A 23 -18.42 10.76 -12.63
CA LEU A 23 -18.76 12.16 -12.96
C LEU A 23 -17.68 12.84 -13.80
N LEU A 24 -16.66 12.12 -14.26
CA LEU A 24 -15.63 12.67 -15.11
C LEU A 24 -16.11 12.70 -16.57
N ASP A 25 -15.82 13.79 -17.25
CA ASP A 25 -15.99 13.97 -18.70
C ASP A 25 -14.74 13.58 -19.50
N ARG A 26 -13.60 13.44 -18.81
CA ARG A 26 -12.31 13.10 -19.39
C ARG A 26 -11.45 12.32 -18.41
N ARG A 27 -10.40 11.68 -18.93
CA ARG A 27 -9.35 11.04 -18.13
C ARG A 27 -8.69 12.04 -17.18
N LEU A 28 -8.45 11.61 -15.96
CA LEU A 28 -7.77 12.38 -14.94
C LEU A 28 -6.58 11.56 -14.38
N ASP A 29 -5.38 12.13 -14.48
CA ASP A 29 -4.19 11.57 -13.84
C ASP A 29 -3.96 12.28 -12.51
N LEU A 30 -3.83 11.50 -11.45
CA LEU A 30 -3.68 11.96 -10.07
C LEU A 30 -2.37 11.45 -9.50
N ARG A 31 -1.59 12.31 -8.88
CA ARG A 31 -0.42 11.91 -8.10
C ARG A 31 -0.75 11.94 -6.61
N LEU A 32 -0.44 10.86 -5.91
CA LEU A 32 -0.54 10.77 -4.46
C LEU A 32 0.84 11.08 -3.87
N VAL A 33 0.94 12.16 -3.11
CA VAL A 33 2.21 12.61 -2.51
C VAL A 33 2.12 12.47 -1.01
N ALA A 34 2.78 11.46 -0.45
CA ALA A 34 2.95 11.34 0.99
C ALA A 34 3.99 12.35 1.50
N TYR A 35 3.73 12.92 2.66
CA TYR A 35 4.67 13.82 3.32
C TYR A 35 5.43 13.07 4.41
N ALA A 36 6.71 13.39 4.55
CA ALA A 36 7.51 12.92 5.67
C ALA A 36 6.95 13.47 6.98
N ILE A 37 7.17 12.73 8.07
CA ILE A 37 7.00 13.25 9.42
C ILE A 37 8.37 13.76 9.85
N ASP A 38 8.44 15.04 10.15
CA ASP A 38 9.66 15.70 10.58
C ASP A 38 9.32 16.59 11.77
N ASN A 39 9.59 16.09 12.95
CA ASN A 39 9.47 16.84 14.18
C ASN A 39 10.77 16.70 15.02
N SER A 40 10.87 17.45 16.10
CA SER A 40 12.08 17.49 16.93
C SER A 40 12.54 16.14 17.50
N GLU A 41 11.67 15.15 17.51
CA GLU A 41 11.92 13.84 18.15
C GLU A 41 12.06 12.70 17.14
N VAL A 42 11.38 12.80 16.00
CA VAL A 42 11.27 11.71 15.04
C VAL A 42 11.26 12.22 13.60
N TYR A 43 12.00 11.51 12.76
CA TYR A 43 11.90 11.61 11.31
C TYR A 43 11.40 10.30 10.71
N VAL A 44 10.27 10.35 10.00
CA VAL A 44 9.75 9.24 9.20
C VAL A 44 9.72 9.67 7.74
N PRO A 45 10.57 9.11 6.89
CA PRO A 45 10.66 9.50 5.50
C PRO A 45 9.37 9.13 4.73
N HIS A 46 9.06 9.89 3.70
CA HIS A 46 7.86 9.72 2.89
C HIS A 46 7.81 8.36 2.14
N ASP A 47 8.95 7.72 1.90
CA ASP A 47 9.08 6.41 1.25
C ASP A 47 8.59 5.24 2.12
N ARG A 48 8.27 5.50 3.40
CA ARG A 48 7.54 4.55 4.25
C ARG A 48 6.08 4.38 3.83
N PHE A 49 5.57 5.28 2.99
CA PHE A 49 4.28 5.15 2.35
C PHE A 49 4.46 4.62 0.93
N GLU A 50 3.82 3.51 0.65
CA GLU A 50 3.84 2.88 -0.66
C GLU A 50 2.43 2.86 -1.25
N ILE A 51 2.31 3.21 -2.53
CA ILE A 51 1.03 3.24 -3.22
C ILE A 51 0.94 2.03 -4.16
N TYR A 52 -0.11 1.24 -3.98
CA TYR A 52 -0.41 0.09 -4.81
C TYR A 52 -1.78 0.26 -5.44
N MET A 53 -1.95 -0.28 -6.62
CA MET A 53 -3.23 -0.40 -7.30
C MET A 53 -3.69 -1.85 -7.27
N GLU A 54 -4.99 -2.05 -7.07
CA GLU A 54 -5.65 -3.34 -7.21
C GLU A 54 -6.29 -3.41 -8.60
N PRO A 55 -5.66 -4.09 -9.57
CA PRO A 55 -6.24 -4.22 -10.90
C PRO A 55 -7.41 -5.22 -10.85
N PHE A 56 -8.49 -4.87 -11.52
CA PHE A 56 -9.59 -5.78 -11.78
C PHE A 56 -9.43 -6.34 -13.19
N VAL A 57 -9.46 -7.65 -13.32
CA VAL A 57 -9.41 -8.34 -14.61
C VAL A 57 -10.72 -9.06 -14.80
N ASP A 58 -11.36 -8.81 -15.93
CA ASP A 58 -12.52 -9.61 -16.36
C ASP A 58 -12.03 -10.98 -16.81
N HIS A 59 -12.52 -12.01 -16.16
CA HIS A 59 -12.30 -13.38 -16.56
C HIS A 59 -13.66 -14.05 -16.71
N ASN A 60 -14.10 -14.22 -17.96
CA ASN A 60 -15.40 -14.82 -18.32
C ASN A 60 -16.62 -14.12 -17.66
N GLY A 61 -16.63 -12.79 -17.62
CA GLY A 61 -17.70 -12.01 -17.01
C GLY A 61 -17.63 -11.90 -15.48
N HIS A 62 -16.56 -12.42 -14.87
CA HIS A 62 -16.30 -12.28 -13.45
C HIS A 62 -15.11 -11.34 -13.21
N LEU A 63 -15.34 -10.28 -12.45
CA LEU A 63 -14.25 -9.38 -12.02
C LEU A 63 -13.47 -10.06 -10.91
N ASN A 64 -12.26 -10.47 -11.23
CA ASN A 64 -11.30 -11.01 -10.27
C ASN A 64 -10.27 -9.95 -9.89
N THR A 65 -9.95 -9.87 -8.62
CA THR A 65 -8.84 -9.05 -8.14
C THR A 65 -7.51 -9.72 -8.46
N GLN A 66 -6.56 -8.94 -8.92
CA GLN A 66 -5.19 -9.38 -9.17
C GLN A 66 -4.29 -8.98 -7.98
N PRO A 67 -3.08 -9.54 -7.88
CA PRO A 67 -2.10 -9.07 -6.92
C PRO A 67 -1.89 -7.56 -7.02
N LEU A 68 -1.68 -6.91 -5.88
CA LEU A 68 -1.41 -5.48 -5.82
C LEU A 68 -0.17 -5.13 -6.63
N ILE A 69 -0.30 -4.12 -7.50
CA ILE A 69 0.81 -3.62 -8.32
C ILE A 69 1.29 -2.30 -7.75
N ARG A 70 2.59 -2.18 -7.48
CA ARG A 70 3.19 -0.90 -7.08
C ARG A 70 2.96 0.14 -8.17
N VAL A 71 2.41 1.29 -7.79
CA VAL A 71 2.09 2.37 -8.74
C VAL A 71 3.36 3.16 -9.06
N PRO A 72 3.85 3.17 -10.31
CA PRO A 72 5.05 3.93 -10.67
C PRO A 72 4.85 5.43 -10.48
N GLY A 73 5.78 6.08 -9.77
CA GLY A 73 5.73 7.51 -9.49
C GLY A 73 4.51 7.99 -8.69
N ASP A 74 3.79 7.02 -8.08
CA ASP A 74 2.55 7.26 -7.33
C ASP A 74 1.46 7.96 -8.14
N ILE A 75 1.43 7.71 -9.45
CA ILE A 75 0.46 8.30 -10.39
C ILE A 75 -0.58 7.26 -10.78
N ILE A 76 -1.84 7.54 -10.50
CA ILE A 76 -3.00 6.75 -10.92
C ILE A 76 -3.77 7.46 -12.01
N THR A 77 -4.41 6.68 -12.88
CA THR A 77 -5.30 7.18 -13.93
C THR A 77 -6.73 6.79 -13.61
N VAL A 78 -7.62 7.75 -13.57
CA VAL A 78 -9.06 7.53 -13.44
C VAL A 78 -9.71 7.92 -14.76
N THR A 79 -10.42 6.98 -15.38
CA THR A 79 -11.13 7.21 -16.66
C THR A 79 -12.62 7.45 -16.41
N PRO A 80 -13.33 8.16 -17.31
CA PRO A 80 -14.77 8.33 -17.23
C PRO A 80 -15.50 6.98 -17.09
N GLY A 81 -16.46 6.91 -16.19
CA GLY A 81 -17.28 5.72 -15.97
C GLY A 81 -16.57 4.58 -15.22
N SER A 82 -15.29 4.74 -14.84
CA SER A 82 -14.52 3.71 -14.13
C SER A 82 -14.39 3.97 -12.63
N ALA A 83 -13.91 2.96 -11.91
CA ALA A 83 -13.43 3.09 -10.55
C ALA A 83 -12.03 2.48 -10.43
N VAL A 84 -11.18 3.10 -9.61
CA VAL A 84 -9.83 2.62 -9.33
C VAL A 84 -9.69 2.44 -7.82
N ARG A 85 -9.30 1.26 -7.37
CA ARG A 85 -8.95 1.00 -5.98
C ARG A 85 -7.45 1.07 -5.78
N VAL A 86 -7.06 1.88 -4.84
CA VAL A 86 -5.67 2.14 -4.48
C VAL A 86 -5.47 1.76 -3.01
N HIS A 87 -4.37 1.15 -2.71
CA HIS A 87 -3.96 0.83 -1.36
C HIS A 87 -2.78 1.68 -0.97
N VAL A 88 -2.94 2.43 0.10
CA VAL A 88 -1.85 3.09 0.80
C VAL A 88 -1.31 2.09 1.82
N VAL A 89 -0.05 1.77 1.74
CA VAL A 89 0.65 0.89 2.69
C VAL A 89 1.61 1.74 3.49
N PHE A 90 1.50 1.69 4.80
CA PHE A 90 2.50 2.25 5.70
C PHE A 90 3.41 1.13 6.23
N ASN A 91 4.72 1.34 6.13
CA ASN A 91 5.75 0.43 6.60
C ASN A 91 6.42 1.02 7.85
N SER A 92 6.12 0.45 9.02
CA SER A 92 6.64 0.92 10.31
C SER A 92 8.05 0.41 10.65
N ARG A 93 8.73 -0.26 9.71
CA ARG A 93 10.10 -0.73 9.95
C ARG A 93 11.00 0.43 10.38
N ASP A 94 11.71 0.24 11.49
CA ASP A 94 12.60 1.24 12.10
C ASP A 94 11.92 2.54 12.54
N VAL A 95 10.58 2.57 12.57
CA VAL A 95 9.83 3.69 13.14
C VAL A 95 9.69 3.47 14.65
N LYS A 96 10.04 4.47 15.44
CA LYS A 96 9.89 4.41 16.89
C LYS A 96 8.42 4.27 17.28
N PRO A 97 8.11 3.61 18.41
CA PRO A 97 6.76 3.63 18.96
C PRO A 97 6.29 5.05 19.25
N GLY A 98 5.00 5.31 18.96
CA GLY A 98 4.42 6.64 19.17
C GLY A 98 3.17 6.87 18.33
N ASP A 99 2.57 8.03 18.54
CA ASP A 99 1.46 8.54 17.75
C ASP A 99 2.00 9.62 16.79
N TYR A 100 1.66 9.50 15.50
CA TYR A 100 2.17 10.35 14.43
C TYR A 100 1.05 10.88 13.56
N GLU A 101 1.24 12.08 13.04
CA GLU A 101 0.34 12.70 12.09
C GLU A 101 1.10 13.19 10.86
N THR A 102 0.52 12.99 9.70
CA THR A 102 1.01 13.52 8.43
C THR A 102 -0.14 13.69 7.45
N LYS A 103 0.17 13.88 6.18
CA LYS A 103 -0.83 13.94 5.12
C LYS A 103 -0.36 13.29 3.82
N ILE A 104 -1.32 12.85 3.05
CA ILE A 104 -1.14 12.51 1.64
C ILE A 104 -1.92 13.53 0.83
N VAL A 105 -1.26 14.16 -0.13
CA VAL A 105 -1.90 15.14 -1.01
C VAL A 105 -2.19 14.49 -2.36
N ILE A 106 -3.45 14.51 -2.76
CA ILE A 106 -3.89 14.12 -4.10
C ILE A 106 -3.72 15.33 -4.99
N LYS A 107 -2.83 15.24 -5.99
CA LYS A 107 -2.54 16.32 -6.95
C LYS A 107 -3.02 15.92 -8.34
N PRO A 108 -4.04 16.59 -8.90
CA PRO A 108 -4.37 16.46 -10.31
C PRO A 108 -3.18 16.89 -11.18
N LEU A 109 -2.85 16.06 -12.16
CA LEU A 109 -1.81 16.38 -13.15
C LEU A 109 -2.47 16.98 -14.38
N TYR A 110 -1.83 18.01 -14.95
CA TYR A 110 -2.25 18.66 -16.18
C TYR A 110 -3.63 19.37 -16.12
N ASP A 111 -4.25 19.46 -14.95
CA ASP A 111 -5.51 20.19 -14.77
C ASP A 111 -5.46 21.11 -13.54
N TYR A 112 -5.00 22.33 -13.76
CA TYR A 112 -4.84 23.33 -12.70
C TYR A 112 -6.16 23.88 -12.15
N LYS A 113 -7.30 23.53 -12.77
CA LYS A 113 -8.63 23.96 -12.29
C LYS A 113 -9.15 23.08 -11.17
N ILE A 114 -8.63 21.84 -11.08
CA ILE A 114 -9.01 20.92 -10.02
C ILE A 114 -8.05 21.14 -8.83
N PRO A 115 -8.57 21.55 -7.67
CA PRO A 115 -7.72 21.81 -6.51
C PRO A 115 -7.13 20.51 -5.95
N ASN A 116 -5.96 20.62 -5.35
CA ASN A 116 -5.39 19.53 -4.55
C ASN A 116 -6.33 19.15 -3.41
N ARG A 117 -6.28 17.88 -3.00
CA ARG A 117 -7.06 17.39 -1.86
C ARG A 117 -6.12 16.73 -0.86
N ASP A 118 -6.23 17.15 0.39
CA ASP A 118 -5.46 16.59 1.50
C ASP A 118 -6.22 15.43 2.14
N ILE A 119 -5.49 14.38 2.44
CA ILE A 119 -5.92 13.26 3.27
C ILE A 119 -5.08 13.33 4.54
N HIS A 120 -5.70 13.53 5.69
CA HIS A 120 -5.03 13.45 6.98
C HIS A 120 -4.71 11.99 7.29
N VAL A 121 -3.52 11.75 7.81
CA VAL A 121 -3.04 10.40 8.13
C VAL A 121 -2.61 10.36 9.58
N ASN A 122 -3.33 9.56 10.37
CA ASN A 122 -3.00 9.31 11.77
C ASN A 122 -2.38 7.91 11.88
N MET A 123 -1.28 7.79 12.59
CA MET A 123 -0.58 6.51 12.75
C MET A 123 -0.25 6.30 14.22
N LYS A 124 -0.50 5.07 14.67
CA LYS A 124 -0.06 4.61 15.97
C LYS A 124 0.87 3.43 15.78
N VAL A 125 2.12 3.59 16.16
CA VAL A 125 3.10 2.50 16.22
C VAL A 125 3.21 2.05 17.68
N TRP A 126 2.84 0.80 17.94
CA TRP A 126 2.86 0.25 19.28
C TRP A 126 4.29 -0.11 19.73
N ASN A 127 4.51 -0.10 21.04
CA ASN A 127 5.79 -0.43 21.65
C ASN A 127 6.02 -1.95 21.75
N PHE A 128 5.85 -2.64 20.63
CA PHE A 128 6.31 -4.01 20.47
C PHE A 128 6.67 -4.24 19.00
N THR A 129 7.56 -5.17 18.75
CA THR A 129 8.03 -5.55 17.43
C THR A 129 7.54 -6.95 17.11
N LEU A 130 7.03 -7.17 15.90
CA LEU A 130 6.73 -8.51 15.43
C LEU A 130 8.04 -9.31 15.32
N PRO A 131 8.01 -10.59 15.72
CA PRO A 131 9.17 -11.47 15.56
C PRO A 131 9.61 -11.54 14.09
N GLU A 132 10.89 -11.79 13.86
CA GLU A 132 11.36 -12.17 12.54
C GLU A 132 10.70 -13.48 12.09
N THR A 133 10.62 -13.71 10.79
CA THR A 133 9.94 -14.90 10.22
C THR A 133 10.46 -16.22 10.81
N ARG A 134 11.75 -16.32 11.05
CA ARG A 134 12.39 -17.50 11.66
C ARG A 134 11.97 -17.75 13.12
N ASP A 135 11.60 -16.68 13.82
CA ASP A 135 11.26 -16.70 15.24
C ASP A 135 9.74 -16.62 15.45
N TRP A 136 8.97 -16.75 14.35
CA TRP A 136 7.52 -16.68 14.39
C TRP A 136 6.95 -17.88 15.14
N PRO A 137 6.08 -17.66 16.15
CA PRO A 137 5.59 -18.75 17.01
C PRO A 137 4.57 -19.66 16.32
N MET A 138 4.15 -19.33 15.11
CA MET A 138 3.17 -20.08 14.34
C MET A 138 3.65 -20.25 12.91
N ASP A 139 3.42 -21.43 12.35
CA ASP A 139 3.65 -21.63 10.92
C ASP A 139 2.60 -20.92 10.08
N CYS A 140 3.04 -19.96 9.29
CA CYS A 140 2.23 -19.32 8.27
C CYS A 140 2.43 -20.07 6.96
N PHE A 141 1.37 -20.71 6.49
CA PHE A 141 1.40 -21.55 5.32
C PHE A 141 0.91 -20.80 4.08
N PHE A 142 1.62 -20.97 2.97
CA PHE A 142 1.19 -20.47 1.67
C PHE A 142 0.97 -21.66 0.73
N TRP A 143 -0.26 -21.77 0.21
CA TRP A 143 -0.60 -22.73 -0.84
C TRP A 143 -0.75 -21.96 -2.15
N GLY A 144 0.12 -22.22 -3.10
CA GLY A 144 0.03 -21.57 -4.40
C GLY A 144 0.70 -22.38 -5.50
N PRO A 145 0.20 -22.30 -6.73
CA PRO A 145 0.86 -22.96 -7.85
C PRO A 145 2.25 -22.38 -8.05
N ASN A 146 3.22 -23.25 -8.27
CA ASN A 146 4.61 -22.92 -8.55
C ASN A 146 4.76 -22.26 -9.94
N ARG A 147 4.18 -21.07 -10.12
CA ARG A 147 4.17 -20.35 -11.41
C ARG A 147 4.93 -19.03 -11.37
N LEU A 148 5.72 -18.77 -10.35
CA LEU A 148 6.59 -17.60 -10.32
C LEU A 148 7.88 -17.89 -11.12
N ASN A 149 7.74 -18.07 -12.44
CA ASN A 149 8.79 -17.95 -13.46
C ASN A 149 10.21 -18.35 -13.03
N ASN A 150 10.36 -19.50 -12.36
CA ASN A 150 11.66 -20.06 -11.96
C ASN A 150 12.51 -19.17 -11.03
N ASP A 151 11.99 -18.11 -10.43
CA ASP A 151 12.70 -17.32 -9.41
C ASP A 151 12.25 -17.70 -7.99
N GLU A 152 12.62 -18.90 -7.58
CA GLU A 152 12.36 -19.42 -6.23
C GLU A 152 12.94 -18.51 -5.15
N ALA A 153 14.14 -17.96 -5.39
CA ALA A 153 14.78 -17.07 -4.44
C ALA A 153 14.01 -15.75 -4.22
N ALA A 154 13.41 -15.19 -5.30
CA ALA A 154 12.56 -14.01 -5.18
C ALA A 154 11.26 -14.34 -4.43
N MET A 155 10.67 -15.50 -4.69
CA MET A 155 9.48 -15.97 -3.97
C MET A 155 9.76 -16.15 -2.47
N LEU A 156 10.84 -16.82 -2.12
CA LEU A 156 11.23 -17.02 -0.71
C LEU A 156 11.48 -15.69 0.00
N ARG A 157 12.16 -14.74 -0.65
CA ARG A 157 12.34 -13.39 -0.11
C ARG A 157 11.01 -12.67 0.12
N LEU A 158 10.08 -12.79 -0.83
CA LEU A 158 8.74 -12.20 -0.71
C LEU A 158 7.97 -12.83 0.45
N MET A 159 7.96 -14.15 0.55
CA MET A 159 7.30 -14.88 1.64
C MET A 159 7.89 -14.46 2.99
N HIS A 160 9.22 -14.45 3.11
CA HIS A 160 9.90 -14.02 4.31
C HIS A 160 9.54 -12.58 4.71
N SER A 161 9.46 -11.66 3.73
CA SER A 161 9.06 -10.27 3.98
C SER A 161 7.59 -10.13 4.43
N ARG A 162 6.81 -11.18 4.34
CA ARG A 162 5.39 -11.25 4.74
C ARG A 162 5.16 -12.15 5.95
N HIS A 163 6.22 -12.52 6.67
CA HIS A 163 6.18 -13.43 7.81
C HIS A 163 5.58 -14.80 7.47
N ILE A 164 5.74 -15.24 6.23
CA ILE A 164 5.38 -16.60 5.81
C ILE A 164 6.65 -17.45 5.92
N ASN A 165 6.67 -18.39 6.83
CA ASN A 165 7.83 -19.21 7.16
C ASN A 165 7.79 -20.59 6.51
N TRP A 166 6.69 -20.95 5.87
CA TRP A 166 6.55 -22.22 5.20
C TRP A 166 5.74 -22.09 3.89
N GLY A 167 6.16 -22.83 2.87
CA GLY A 167 5.47 -22.83 1.59
C GLY A 167 5.47 -24.24 1.00
N TRP A 168 4.37 -24.59 0.36
CA TRP A 168 4.24 -25.80 -0.43
C TRP A 168 4.16 -25.42 -1.90
N THR A 169 5.02 -26.02 -2.71
CA THR A 169 4.99 -25.87 -4.18
C THR A 169 4.76 -27.24 -4.79
N GLU A 170 3.73 -27.39 -5.63
CA GLU A 170 3.55 -28.54 -6.51
C GLU A 170 4.27 -28.32 -7.83
#